data_8eb329fb227219cbd8b618e48193b531
#
_entry.id   8eb329fb227219cbd8b618e48193b531
#
_cell.length_a   1.000
_cell.length_b   1.000
_cell.length_c   1.000
_cell.angle_alpha   90.00
_cell.angle_beta   90.00
_cell.angle_gamma   90.00
#
_symmetry.space_group_name_H-M   'P 1'
#
loop_
_entity.id
_entity.type
_entity.pdbx_description
1 polymer ?
#
loop_
_entity_poly.entity_id
_entity_poly.type
_entity_poly.pdbx_seq_one_letter_code
_entity_poly.pdbx_strand_id
1 'polypeptide(L)'
;MRHSLPKRRTLGPDSPSGTSGQLLVVCIAGFVTWSGFGAILPYLPIFLREQAHSPLWLLGVIASAYYVGTLAFSALFGRASDVVGRKPLMVGGLVLFAVSTLLFITTTHAAWFAVFRLLEGVGAAAVTPASQAFVADISTDSTRSRSYGWLTSAQYGGLILGPALAPPLYALGGGQGKWAFYAIFLFGSALSAATALLVAVMVKEPVHGITPKGLREPRPPIRNLISGPVAAFVVIAATSNYAMGAFEVLWSLWLHSLGGSLAFISATWIVFSVPMLLSFVGGAVADRGNRFALMLTGYVVAACAWIVYGTTHNLWLFIAVNALEGLAFAWSYPAKQAFLVQVSPPRWIGAVQGLEGSSALLAALVGTLLSPVLYGLIGGWAISLGGVIALIGLAVEAPVLHREWQRIRAPGAPAGESQPET
;
A
#
# COMPACT_ATOMS: atom_id res chain seq x y z
N MET A 1 -7.10 -12.30 47.10
CA MET A 1 -7.22 -13.40 46.14
C MET A 1 -6.56 -12.93 44.82
N ARG A 2 -5.38 -13.45 44.53
CA ARG A 2 -4.66 -13.11 43.29
C ARG A 2 -5.27 -13.93 42.15
N HIS A 3 -6.08 -13.33 41.27
CA HIS A 3 -6.49 -13.96 40.02
C HIS A 3 -5.26 -14.14 39.13
N SER A 4 -4.76 -15.36 39.06
CA SER A 4 -3.78 -15.77 38.06
C SER A 4 -4.44 -15.68 36.68
N LEU A 5 -3.94 -14.79 35.82
CA LEU A 5 -4.29 -14.74 34.40
C LEU A 5 -4.05 -16.14 33.78
N PRO A 6 -4.99 -16.66 32.96
CA PRO A 6 -4.78 -17.94 32.30
C PRO A 6 -3.56 -17.80 31.39
N LYS A 7 -2.55 -18.65 31.59
CA LYS A 7 -1.38 -18.79 30.73
C LYS A 7 -1.88 -18.98 29.28
N ARG A 8 -1.47 -18.09 28.37
CA ARG A 8 -1.61 -18.32 26.93
C ARG A 8 -1.12 -19.75 26.65
N ARG A 9 -2.00 -20.62 26.18
CA ARG A 9 -1.60 -21.90 25.61
C ARG A 9 -0.72 -21.57 24.42
N THR A 10 0.58 -21.63 24.63
CA THR A 10 1.54 -21.75 23.54
C THR A 10 1.17 -23.04 22.82
N LEU A 11 0.88 -22.94 21.54
CA LEU A 11 0.82 -24.10 20.65
C LEU A 11 2.07 -24.94 20.96
N GLY A 12 1.87 -26.24 21.17
CA GLY A 12 2.98 -27.17 21.28
C GLY A 12 3.92 -27.00 20.10
N PRO A 13 5.19 -27.39 20.19
CA PRO A 13 6.14 -27.24 19.12
C PRO A 13 5.76 -28.15 17.94
N ASP A 14 4.73 -27.74 17.19
CA ASP A 14 4.60 -28.22 15.82
C ASP A 14 5.89 -27.80 15.12
N SER A 15 6.53 -28.76 14.50
CA SER A 15 7.90 -28.67 14.00
C SER A 15 8.17 -27.32 13.32
N PRO A 16 9.33 -26.68 13.55
CA PRO A 16 9.70 -25.41 12.92
C PRO A 16 9.54 -25.40 11.39
N SER A 17 9.56 -26.56 10.76
CA SER A 17 9.29 -26.79 9.34
C SER A 17 7.86 -26.43 8.89
N GLY A 18 6.84 -26.64 9.73
CA GLY A 18 5.45 -26.34 9.36
C GLY A 18 5.14 -24.85 9.28
N THR A 19 5.63 -24.07 10.23
CA THR A 19 5.42 -22.62 10.31
C THR A 19 6.17 -21.88 9.20
N SER A 20 7.41 -22.28 8.92
CA SER A 20 8.22 -21.73 7.83
C SER A 20 7.58 -22.01 6.46
N GLY A 21 6.99 -23.19 6.27
CA GLY A 21 6.27 -23.56 5.05
C GLY A 21 5.01 -22.71 4.83
N GLN A 22 4.23 -22.44 5.87
CA GLN A 22 3.05 -21.59 5.78
C GLN A 22 3.40 -20.12 5.45
N LEU A 23 4.46 -19.59 6.06
CA LEU A 23 4.96 -18.25 5.75
C LEU A 23 5.40 -18.16 4.29
N LEU A 24 6.14 -19.16 3.79
CA LEU A 24 6.58 -19.21 2.40
C LEU A 24 5.39 -19.19 1.42
N VAL A 25 4.34 -19.97 1.68
CA VAL A 25 3.14 -20.01 0.83
C VAL A 25 2.46 -18.62 0.79
N VAL A 26 2.33 -17.94 1.93
CA VAL A 26 1.73 -16.60 1.98
C VAL A 26 2.63 -15.55 1.30
N CYS A 27 3.94 -15.68 1.42
CA CYS A 27 4.89 -14.83 0.67
C CYS A 27 4.78 -15.05 -0.84
N ILE A 28 4.71 -16.32 -1.30
CA ILE A 28 4.48 -16.65 -2.73
C ILE A 28 3.14 -16.08 -3.18
N ALA A 29 2.08 -16.26 -2.39
CA ALA A 29 0.77 -15.70 -2.69
C ALA A 29 0.82 -14.17 -2.81
N GLY A 30 1.48 -13.49 -1.88
CA GLY A 30 1.72 -12.05 -1.95
C GLY A 30 2.48 -11.64 -3.20
N PHE A 31 3.60 -12.30 -3.50
CA PHE A 31 4.40 -12.03 -4.69
C PHE A 31 3.58 -12.17 -5.98
N VAL A 32 2.86 -13.28 -6.13
CA VAL A 32 2.05 -13.57 -7.34
C VAL A 32 0.90 -12.57 -7.49
N THR A 33 0.18 -12.27 -6.40
CA THR A 33 -0.91 -11.28 -6.42
C THR A 33 -0.41 -9.90 -6.84
N TRP A 34 0.69 -9.45 -6.25
CA TRP A 34 1.25 -8.14 -6.57
C TRP A 34 1.91 -8.09 -7.95
N SER A 35 2.35 -9.24 -8.51
CA SER A 35 2.77 -9.31 -9.91
C SER A 35 1.60 -9.09 -10.88
N GLY A 36 0.45 -9.69 -10.61
CA GLY A 36 -0.77 -9.48 -11.42
C GLY A 36 -1.25 -8.04 -11.35
N PHE A 37 -1.35 -7.48 -10.15
CA PHE A 37 -1.71 -6.09 -9.94
C PHE A 37 -0.74 -5.11 -10.61
N GLY A 38 0.57 -5.31 -10.40
CA GLY A 38 1.61 -4.47 -10.99
C GLY A 38 1.67 -4.50 -12.52
N ALA A 39 1.27 -5.62 -13.15
CA ALA A 39 1.17 -5.68 -14.61
C ALA A 39 0.02 -4.81 -15.15
N ILE A 40 -1.09 -4.71 -14.43
CA ILE A 40 -2.28 -3.95 -14.85
C ILE A 40 -2.10 -2.45 -14.58
N LEU A 41 -1.50 -2.10 -13.45
CA LEU A 41 -1.48 -0.73 -12.92
C LEU A 41 -1.00 0.32 -13.94
N PRO A 42 0.13 0.15 -14.65
CA PRO A 42 0.60 1.14 -15.63
C PRO A 42 -0.24 1.21 -16.90
N TYR A 43 -1.00 0.17 -17.22
CA TYR A 43 -1.72 0.05 -18.49
C TYR A 43 -3.20 0.43 -18.41
N LEU A 44 -3.80 0.34 -17.22
CA LEU A 44 -5.22 0.60 -17.02
C LEU A 44 -5.65 2.02 -17.44
N PRO A 45 -4.96 3.11 -17.05
CA PRO A 45 -5.37 4.46 -17.48
C PRO A 45 -5.31 4.64 -18.99
N ILE A 46 -4.32 4.05 -19.67
CA ILE A 46 -4.17 4.12 -21.12
C ILE A 46 -5.28 3.31 -21.80
N PHE A 47 -5.56 2.09 -21.33
CA PHE A 47 -6.68 1.28 -21.81
C PHE A 47 -8.00 2.02 -21.72
N LEU A 48 -8.30 2.61 -20.58
CA LEU A 48 -9.54 3.37 -20.36
C LEU A 48 -9.64 4.56 -21.30
N ARG A 49 -8.50 5.23 -21.59
CA ARG A 49 -8.47 6.41 -22.47
C ARG A 49 -8.60 6.04 -23.94
N GLU A 50 -7.84 5.03 -24.40
CA GLU A 50 -7.70 4.69 -25.82
C GLU A 50 -8.77 3.70 -26.30
N GLN A 51 -9.07 2.67 -25.50
CA GLN A 51 -9.95 1.59 -25.94
C GLN A 51 -11.39 1.75 -25.44
N ALA A 52 -11.57 2.28 -24.24
CA ALA A 52 -12.89 2.56 -23.67
C ALA A 52 -13.35 4.01 -23.90
N HIS A 53 -12.53 4.85 -24.56
CA HIS A 53 -12.80 6.25 -24.87
C HIS A 53 -13.33 7.07 -23.68
N SER A 54 -12.85 6.74 -22.47
CA SER A 54 -13.32 7.36 -21.24
C SER A 54 -12.87 8.81 -21.14
N PRO A 55 -13.76 9.75 -20.78
CA PRO A 55 -13.36 11.12 -20.48
C PRO A 55 -12.50 11.16 -19.19
N LEU A 56 -11.64 12.17 -19.08
CA LEU A 56 -10.68 12.26 -17.95
C LEU A 56 -11.34 12.19 -16.57
N TRP A 57 -12.47 12.87 -16.37
CA TRP A 57 -13.17 12.81 -15.08
C TRP A 57 -13.61 11.38 -14.69
N LEU A 58 -13.99 10.58 -15.70
CA LEU A 58 -14.45 9.21 -15.46
C LEU A 58 -13.28 8.27 -15.09
N LEU A 59 -12.05 8.53 -15.59
CA LEU A 59 -10.85 7.82 -15.15
C LEU A 59 -10.66 7.98 -13.64
N GLY A 60 -10.85 9.20 -13.12
CA GLY A 60 -10.78 9.48 -11.69
C GLY A 60 -11.83 8.69 -10.90
N VAL A 61 -13.07 8.65 -11.38
CA VAL A 61 -14.15 7.87 -10.76
C VAL A 61 -13.82 6.38 -10.77
N ILE A 62 -13.36 5.85 -11.91
CA ILE A 62 -13.02 4.43 -12.05
C ILE A 62 -11.88 4.04 -11.11
N ALA A 63 -10.79 4.82 -11.10
CA ALA A 63 -9.64 4.51 -10.26
C ALA A 63 -9.97 4.69 -8.77
N SER A 64 -10.71 5.76 -8.39
CA SER A 64 -11.09 6.01 -7.00
C SER A 64 -12.06 4.96 -6.44
N ALA A 65 -12.85 4.28 -7.27
CA ALA A 65 -13.77 3.23 -6.86
C ALA A 65 -13.07 2.09 -6.11
N TYR A 66 -11.82 1.76 -6.48
CA TYR A 66 -10.99 0.80 -5.73
C TYR A 66 -10.75 1.23 -4.28
N TYR A 67 -10.43 2.50 -4.07
CA TYR A 67 -10.21 3.05 -2.73
C TYR A 67 -11.50 3.09 -1.92
N VAL A 68 -12.63 3.39 -2.55
CA VAL A 68 -13.96 3.33 -1.91
C VAL A 68 -14.23 1.92 -1.41
N GLY A 69 -14.05 0.90 -2.25
CA GLY A 69 -14.22 -0.50 -1.87
C GLY A 69 -13.30 -0.90 -0.72
N THR A 70 -12.02 -0.55 -0.83
CA THR A 70 -11.03 -0.87 0.20
C THR A 70 -11.36 -0.19 1.53
N LEU A 71 -11.65 1.10 1.52
CA LEU A 71 -11.92 1.87 2.75
C LEU A 71 -13.21 1.41 3.44
N ALA A 72 -14.29 1.21 2.68
CA ALA A 72 -15.59 0.82 3.21
C ALA A 72 -15.57 -0.58 3.86
N PHE A 73 -14.81 -1.52 3.30
CA PHE A 73 -14.88 -2.93 3.69
C PHE A 73 -13.70 -3.42 4.54
N SER A 74 -12.55 -2.71 4.60
CA SER A 74 -11.37 -3.16 5.36
C SER A 74 -11.67 -3.40 6.84
N ALA A 75 -12.39 -2.49 7.51
CA ALA A 75 -12.74 -2.66 8.91
C ALA A 75 -13.74 -3.80 9.14
N LEU A 76 -14.66 -4.03 8.19
CA LEU A 76 -15.62 -5.11 8.21
C LEU A 76 -14.91 -6.47 8.08
N PHE A 77 -14.08 -6.63 7.05
CA PHE A 77 -13.36 -7.88 6.81
C PHE A 77 -12.26 -8.14 7.83
N GLY A 78 -11.62 -7.10 8.38
CA GLY A 78 -10.72 -7.25 9.50
C GLY A 78 -11.41 -7.92 10.71
N ARG A 79 -12.65 -7.52 11.02
CA ARG A 79 -13.46 -8.17 12.08
C ARG A 79 -13.96 -9.55 11.67
N ALA A 80 -14.42 -9.69 10.43
CA ALA A 80 -14.91 -10.96 9.91
C ALA A 80 -13.80 -12.02 9.94
N SER A 81 -12.54 -11.63 9.67
CA SER A 81 -11.40 -12.54 9.70
C SER A 81 -11.14 -13.16 11.07
N ASP A 82 -11.53 -12.48 12.15
CA ASP A 82 -11.43 -13.01 13.51
C ASP A 82 -12.51 -14.06 13.82
N VAL A 83 -13.60 -14.12 13.05
CA VAL A 83 -14.75 -15.01 13.28
C VAL A 83 -14.81 -16.13 12.25
N VAL A 84 -14.67 -15.78 10.98
CA VAL A 84 -14.78 -16.71 9.84
C VAL A 84 -13.45 -17.45 9.61
N GLY A 85 -12.34 -16.82 10.00
CA GLY A 85 -10.98 -17.32 9.76
C GLY A 85 -10.23 -16.47 8.75
N ARG A 86 -8.91 -16.63 8.72
CA ARG A 86 -8.01 -15.87 7.84
C ARG A 86 -8.06 -16.39 6.41
N LYS A 87 -7.96 -17.72 6.26
CA LYS A 87 -7.91 -18.41 4.97
C LYS A 87 -9.17 -18.18 4.11
N PRO A 88 -10.41 -18.34 4.62
CA PRO A 88 -11.61 -18.10 3.80
C PRO A 88 -11.69 -16.68 3.23
N LEU A 89 -11.28 -15.67 4.01
CA LEU A 89 -11.27 -14.28 3.55
C LEU A 89 -10.18 -14.01 2.51
N MET A 90 -8.99 -14.59 2.68
CA MET A 90 -7.93 -14.50 1.68
C MET A 90 -8.38 -15.13 0.36
N VAL A 91 -8.94 -16.35 0.40
CA VAL A 91 -9.41 -17.06 -0.80
C VAL A 91 -10.56 -16.30 -1.45
N GLY A 92 -11.59 -15.92 -0.68
CA GLY A 92 -12.76 -15.21 -1.20
C GLY A 92 -12.38 -13.86 -1.83
N GLY A 93 -11.50 -13.11 -1.17
CA GLY A 93 -11.00 -11.84 -1.70
C GLY A 93 -10.19 -11.99 -2.98
N LEU A 94 -9.32 -13.01 -3.08
CA LEU A 94 -8.56 -13.32 -4.29
C LEU A 94 -9.45 -13.77 -5.45
N VAL A 95 -10.46 -14.59 -5.17
CA VAL A 95 -11.45 -14.99 -6.18
C VAL A 95 -12.24 -13.78 -6.68
N LEU A 96 -12.71 -12.94 -5.75
CA LEU A 96 -13.43 -11.72 -6.13
C LEU A 96 -12.55 -10.80 -6.99
N PHE A 97 -11.28 -10.63 -6.61
CA PHE A 97 -10.30 -9.86 -7.39
C PHE A 97 -10.10 -10.46 -8.79
N ALA A 98 -9.89 -11.78 -8.89
CA ALA A 98 -9.71 -12.48 -10.16
C ALA A 98 -10.92 -12.32 -11.09
N VAL A 99 -12.14 -12.52 -10.56
CA VAL A 99 -13.38 -12.35 -11.32
C VAL A 99 -13.54 -10.90 -11.76
N SER A 100 -13.34 -9.95 -10.87
CA SER A 100 -13.46 -8.51 -11.18
C SER A 100 -12.51 -8.09 -12.29
N THR A 101 -11.24 -8.53 -12.22
CA THR A 101 -10.23 -8.27 -13.26
C THR A 101 -10.61 -8.94 -14.60
N LEU A 102 -11.18 -10.16 -14.56
CA LEU A 102 -11.65 -10.83 -15.77
C LEU A 102 -12.79 -10.06 -16.45
N LEU A 103 -13.66 -9.42 -15.68
CA LEU A 103 -14.77 -8.65 -16.24
C LEU A 103 -14.33 -7.46 -17.10
N PHE A 104 -13.09 -6.97 -16.97
CA PHE A 104 -12.56 -5.90 -17.83
C PHE A 104 -12.53 -6.27 -19.32
N ILE A 105 -12.49 -7.56 -19.67
CA ILE A 105 -12.51 -7.99 -21.08
C ILE A 105 -13.93 -8.15 -21.65
N THR A 106 -14.97 -8.07 -20.83
CA THR A 106 -16.34 -8.38 -21.23
C THR A 106 -17.10 -7.18 -21.80
N THR A 107 -16.61 -5.96 -21.57
CA THR A 107 -17.28 -4.73 -21.97
C THR A 107 -16.30 -3.65 -22.35
N THR A 108 -16.77 -2.67 -23.12
CA THR A 108 -16.06 -1.40 -23.38
C THR A 108 -16.82 -0.21 -22.79
N HIS A 109 -17.94 -0.43 -22.13
CA HIS A 109 -18.69 0.63 -21.47
C HIS A 109 -17.98 1.10 -20.19
N ALA A 110 -17.48 2.32 -20.21
CA ALA A 110 -16.63 2.90 -19.18
C ALA A 110 -17.22 2.83 -17.75
N ALA A 111 -18.53 2.99 -17.59
CA ALA A 111 -19.18 2.97 -16.28
C ALA A 111 -19.03 1.62 -15.55
N TRP A 112 -19.00 0.49 -16.27
CA TRP A 112 -18.83 -0.83 -15.66
C TRP A 112 -17.43 -1.00 -15.04
N PHE A 113 -16.41 -0.33 -15.59
CA PHE A 113 -15.08 -0.39 -15.01
C PHE A 113 -15.01 0.20 -13.58
N ALA A 114 -15.87 1.19 -13.26
CA ALA A 114 -15.98 1.68 -11.87
C ALA A 114 -16.53 0.58 -10.94
N VAL A 115 -17.51 -0.20 -11.38
CA VAL A 115 -18.04 -1.33 -10.62
C VAL A 115 -16.96 -2.41 -10.44
N PHE A 116 -16.21 -2.74 -11.50
CA PHE A 116 -15.16 -3.75 -11.42
C PHE A 116 -14.04 -3.30 -10.50
N ARG A 117 -13.60 -2.04 -10.56
CA ARG A 117 -12.63 -1.45 -9.65
C ARG A 117 -13.11 -1.43 -8.19
N LEU A 118 -14.40 -1.15 -7.97
CA LEU A 118 -15.00 -1.24 -6.64
C LEU A 118 -14.89 -2.67 -6.08
N LEU A 119 -15.26 -3.68 -6.89
CA LEU A 119 -15.16 -5.09 -6.51
C LEU A 119 -13.72 -5.53 -6.26
N GLU A 120 -12.76 -5.08 -7.07
CA GLU A 120 -11.32 -5.30 -6.80
C GLU A 120 -10.90 -4.70 -5.45
N GLY A 121 -11.37 -3.49 -5.13
CA GLY A 121 -11.15 -2.84 -3.84
C GLY A 121 -11.75 -3.63 -2.67
N VAL A 122 -12.95 -4.18 -2.83
CA VAL A 122 -13.58 -5.08 -1.85
C VAL A 122 -12.76 -6.34 -1.67
N GLY A 123 -12.27 -6.95 -2.77
CA GLY A 123 -11.37 -8.11 -2.73
C GLY A 123 -10.07 -7.80 -1.96
N ALA A 124 -9.43 -6.67 -2.26
CA ALA A 124 -8.21 -6.23 -1.57
C ALA A 124 -8.44 -5.97 -0.08
N ALA A 125 -9.61 -5.41 0.29
CA ALA A 125 -10.02 -5.21 1.67
C ALA A 125 -10.15 -6.52 2.47
N ALA A 126 -10.49 -7.63 1.80
CA ALA A 126 -10.55 -8.94 2.43
C ALA A 126 -9.16 -9.59 2.55
N VAL A 127 -8.33 -9.47 1.52
CA VAL A 127 -7.01 -10.14 1.45
C VAL A 127 -5.98 -9.48 2.38
N THR A 128 -5.83 -8.17 2.32
CA THR A 128 -4.72 -7.47 2.98
C THR A 128 -4.71 -7.64 4.50
N PRO A 129 -5.79 -7.29 5.24
CA PRO A 129 -5.80 -7.46 6.68
C PRO A 129 -5.76 -8.94 7.11
N ALA A 130 -6.39 -9.84 6.33
CA ALA A 130 -6.37 -11.26 6.64
C ALA A 130 -4.97 -11.87 6.49
N SER A 131 -4.21 -11.48 5.45
CA SER A 131 -2.82 -11.92 5.26
C SER A 131 -1.90 -11.40 6.37
N GLN A 132 -2.03 -10.15 6.75
CA GLN A 132 -1.26 -9.57 7.84
C GLN A 132 -1.57 -10.25 9.18
N ALA A 133 -2.86 -10.47 9.47
CA ALA A 133 -3.27 -11.18 10.67
C ALA A 133 -2.79 -12.63 10.67
N PHE A 134 -2.84 -13.33 9.53
CA PHE A 134 -2.30 -14.67 9.38
C PHE A 134 -0.81 -14.72 9.73
N VAL A 135 -0.01 -13.81 9.18
CA VAL A 135 1.43 -13.73 9.49
C VAL A 135 1.66 -13.45 10.98
N ALA A 136 0.84 -12.60 11.61
CA ALA A 136 0.91 -12.37 13.06
C ALA A 136 0.62 -13.64 13.87
N ASP A 137 -0.39 -14.41 13.43
CA ASP A 137 -0.86 -15.60 14.14
C ASP A 137 0.15 -16.77 14.08
N ILE A 138 0.90 -16.91 12.96
CA ILE A 138 1.92 -17.94 12.79
C ILE A 138 3.31 -17.53 13.29
N SER A 139 3.52 -16.27 13.66
CA SER A 139 4.81 -15.74 14.09
C SER A 139 4.88 -15.61 15.61
N THR A 140 6.05 -15.86 16.18
CA THR A 140 6.37 -15.53 17.59
C THR A 140 6.76 -14.06 17.72
N ASP A 141 6.76 -13.52 18.93
CA ASP A 141 7.15 -12.12 19.16
C ASP A 141 8.59 -11.82 18.67
N SER A 142 9.49 -12.80 18.75
CA SER A 142 10.88 -12.69 18.28
C SER A 142 11.03 -12.80 16.76
N THR A 143 10.08 -13.41 16.04
CA THR A 143 10.16 -13.62 14.58
C THR A 143 9.19 -12.75 13.79
N ARG A 144 8.26 -12.08 14.46
CA ARG A 144 7.16 -11.34 13.82
C ARG A 144 7.65 -10.26 12.84
N SER A 145 8.58 -9.42 13.26
CA SER A 145 9.13 -8.37 12.39
C SER A 145 9.80 -8.94 11.14
N ARG A 146 10.54 -10.05 11.30
CA ARG A 146 11.16 -10.75 10.18
C ARG A 146 10.13 -11.36 9.23
N SER A 147 9.05 -11.94 9.75
CA SER A 147 7.98 -12.54 8.94
C SER A 147 7.23 -11.48 8.12
N TYR A 148 6.92 -10.32 8.72
CA TYR A 148 6.37 -9.18 7.96
C TYR A 148 7.36 -8.65 6.92
N GLY A 149 8.64 -8.61 7.24
CA GLY A 149 9.69 -8.23 6.29
C GLY A 149 9.69 -9.12 5.05
N TRP A 150 9.60 -10.44 5.22
CA TRP A 150 9.52 -11.38 4.10
C TRP A 150 8.26 -11.17 3.25
N LEU A 151 7.09 -11.00 3.89
CA LEU A 151 5.84 -10.72 3.17
C LEU A 151 5.94 -9.42 2.35
N THR A 152 6.43 -8.36 2.95
CA THR A 152 6.60 -7.06 2.29
C THR A 152 7.60 -7.14 1.13
N SER A 153 8.73 -7.81 1.33
CA SER A 153 9.72 -8.02 0.25
C SER A 153 9.14 -8.83 -0.91
N ALA A 154 8.32 -9.84 -0.62
CA ALA A 154 7.65 -10.62 -1.64
C ALA A 154 6.66 -9.76 -2.44
N GLN A 155 5.87 -8.92 -1.78
CA GLN A 155 4.92 -8.00 -2.41
C GLN A 155 5.65 -6.99 -3.32
N TYR A 156 6.71 -6.35 -2.86
CA TYR A 156 7.51 -5.44 -3.71
C TYR A 156 8.21 -6.16 -4.85
N GLY A 157 8.69 -7.39 -4.64
CA GLY A 157 9.23 -8.22 -5.70
C GLY A 157 8.18 -8.47 -6.81
N GLY A 158 6.93 -8.73 -6.42
CA GLY A 158 5.81 -8.83 -7.35
C GLY A 158 5.53 -7.52 -8.09
N LEU A 159 5.57 -6.39 -7.38
CA LEU A 159 5.37 -5.07 -7.99
C LEU A 159 6.47 -4.69 -9.00
N ILE A 160 7.66 -5.28 -8.90
CA ILE A 160 8.74 -5.15 -9.89
C ILE A 160 8.48 -6.08 -11.08
N LEU A 161 8.12 -7.34 -10.82
CA LEU A 161 7.92 -8.33 -11.88
C LEU A 161 6.70 -8.01 -12.74
N GLY A 162 5.62 -7.51 -12.15
CA GLY A 162 4.38 -7.19 -12.86
C GLY A 162 4.60 -6.25 -14.05
N PRO A 163 5.11 -5.03 -13.86
CA PRO A 163 5.43 -4.12 -14.95
C PRO A 163 6.47 -4.68 -15.94
N ALA A 164 7.40 -5.54 -15.49
CA ALA A 164 8.36 -6.19 -16.38
C ALA A 164 7.68 -7.20 -17.34
N LEU A 165 6.61 -7.86 -16.88
CA LEU A 165 5.86 -8.81 -17.69
C LEU A 165 4.82 -8.14 -18.59
N ALA A 166 4.39 -6.93 -18.29
CA ALA A 166 3.33 -6.25 -19.02
C ALA A 166 3.66 -5.97 -20.51
N PRO A 167 4.86 -5.47 -20.90
CA PRO A 167 5.21 -5.28 -22.30
C PRO A 167 5.20 -6.57 -23.15
N PRO A 168 5.81 -7.71 -22.73
CA PRO A 168 5.73 -8.95 -23.46
C PRO A 168 4.30 -9.50 -23.54
N LEU A 169 3.47 -9.36 -22.49
CA LEU A 169 2.06 -9.74 -22.52
C LEU A 169 1.27 -8.88 -23.50
N TYR A 170 1.52 -7.59 -23.55
CA TYR A 170 0.94 -6.67 -24.51
C TYR A 170 1.28 -7.06 -25.95
N ALA A 171 2.56 -7.41 -26.19
CA ALA A 171 3.02 -7.89 -27.50
C ALA A 171 2.36 -9.22 -27.88
N LEU A 172 2.22 -10.17 -26.97
CA LEU A 172 1.53 -11.44 -27.18
C LEU A 172 0.05 -11.24 -27.53
N GLY A 173 -0.60 -10.20 -27.00
CA GLY A 173 -1.95 -9.80 -27.37
C GLY A 173 -2.08 -9.08 -28.72
N GLY A 174 -1.01 -9.03 -29.51
CA GLY A 174 -0.98 -8.40 -30.85
C GLY A 174 -0.33 -7.03 -30.88
N GLY A 175 0.16 -6.51 -29.76
CA GLY A 175 0.93 -5.26 -29.65
C GLY A 175 0.14 -3.98 -29.90
N GLN A 176 -1.16 -4.06 -30.16
CA GLN A 176 -2.05 -2.91 -30.37
C GLN A 176 -3.53 -3.28 -30.20
N GLY A 177 -4.35 -2.26 -30.00
CA GLY A 177 -5.79 -2.42 -29.82
C GLY A 177 -6.16 -3.13 -28.50
N LYS A 178 -7.44 -3.41 -28.33
CA LYS A 178 -8.00 -3.95 -27.08
C LYS A 178 -7.42 -5.32 -26.67
N TRP A 179 -7.10 -6.17 -27.63
CA TRP A 179 -6.62 -7.52 -27.34
C TRP A 179 -5.26 -7.53 -26.66
N ALA A 180 -4.40 -6.54 -26.97
CA ALA A 180 -3.13 -6.38 -26.30
C ALA A 180 -3.28 -6.09 -24.79
N PHE A 181 -4.27 -5.26 -24.43
CA PHE A 181 -4.59 -5.00 -23.02
C PHE A 181 -5.30 -6.21 -22.37
N TYR A 182 -6.16 -6.90 -23.11
CA TYR A 182 -6.85 -8.08 -22.61
C TYR A 182 -5.90 -9.19 -22.19
N ALA A 183 -4.76 -9.36 -22.88
CA ALA A 183 -3.74 -10.31 -22.47
C ALA A 183 -3.20 -10.01 -21.07
N ILE A 184 -3.03 -8.73 -20.72
CA ILE A 184 -2.59 -8.30 -19.38
C ILE A 184 -3.66 -8.58 -18.33
N PHE A 185 -4.92 -8.25 -18.62
CA PHE A 185 -6.04 -8.51 -17.68
C PHE A 185 -6.26 -10.00 -17.45
N LEU A 186 -6.20 -10.82 -18.52
CA LEU A 186 -6.28 -12.27 -18.42
C LEU A 186 -5.14 -12.85 -17.57
N PHE A 187 -3.93 -12.35 -17.77
CA PHE A 187 -2.77 -12.75 -16.96
C PHE A 187 -2.98 -12.40 -15.49
N GLY A 188 -3.36 -11.16 -15.15
CA GLY A 188 -3.61 -10.73 -13.78
C GLY A 188 -4.74 -11.51 -13.11
N SER A 189 -5.83 -11.77 -13.85
CA SER A 189 -6.94 -12.60 -13.38
C SER A 189 -6.50 -14.05 -13.12
N ALA A 190 -5.78 -14.67 -14.07
CA ALA A 190 -5.27 -16.04 -13.93
C ALA A 190 -4.30 -16.17 -12.74
N LEU A 191 -3.42 -15.18 -12.55
CA LEU A 191 -2.52 -15.14 -11.41
C LEU A 191 -3.28 -15.07 -10.09
N SER A 192 -4.29 -14.21 -9.99
CA SER A 192 -5.10 -14.07 -8.77
C SER A 192 -5.90 -15.35 -8.49
N ALA A 193 -6.46 -16.00 -9.53
CA ALA A 193 -7.14 -17.28 -9.40
C ALA A 193 -6.18 -18.41 -8.97
N ALA A 194 -4.99 -18.50 -9.58
CA ALA A 194 -3.95 -19.45 -9.18
C ALA A 194 -3.50 -19.24 -7.74
N THR A 195 -3.39 -17.98 -7.31
CA THR A 195 -3.07 -17.63 -5.92
C THR A 195 -4.20 -18.03 -4.97
N ALA A 196 -5.47 -17.82 -5.35
CA ALA A 196 -6.61 -18.27 -4.57
C ALA A 196 -6.58 -19.79 -4.36
N LEU A 197 -6.29 -20.55 -5.42
CA LEU A 197 -6.15 -22.01 -5.36
C LEU A 197 -4.94 -22.41 -4.48
N LEU A 198 -3.80 -21.77 -4.65
CA LEU A 198 -2.60 -22.01 -3.83
C LEU A 198 -2.91 -21.83 -2.34
N VAL A 199 -3.55 -20.70 -1.97
CA VAL A 199 -3.96 -20.42 -0.59
C VAL A 199 -5.00 -21.43 -0.12
N ALA A 200 -5.99 -21.78 -0.93
CA ALA A 200 -7.03 -22.74 -0.59
C ALA A 200 -6.48 -24.14 -0.30
N VAL A 201 -5.46 -24.58 -1.05
CA VAL A 201 -4.89 -25.91 -0.91
C VAL A 201 -3.79 -25.96 0.18
N MET A 202 -2.87 -25.00 0.16
CA MET A 202 -1.63 -25.09 0.94
C MET A 202 -1.68 -24.34 2.27
N VAL A 203 -2.50 -23.30 2.41
CA VAL A 203 -2.61 -22.56 3.67
C VAL A 203 -3.49 -23.36 4.64
N LYS A 204 -2.98 -23.60 5.84
CA LYS A 204 -3.75 -24.18 6.95
C LYS A 204 -4.27 -23.06 7.83
N GLU A 205 -5.56 -23.10 8.16
CA GLU A 205 -6.14 -22.12 9.08
C GLU A 205 -5.42 -22.19 10.44
N PRO A 206 -4.89 -21.07 10.97
CA PRO A 206 -4.31 -21.08 12.30
C PRO A 206 -5.38 -21.46 13.33
N VAL A 207 -5.03 -22.27 14.32
CA VAL A 207 -5.94 -22.57 15.43
C VAL A 207 -6.11 -21.28 16.25
N HIS A 208 -7.17 -20.56 15.97
CA HIS A 208 -7.51 -19.37 16.74
C HIS A 208 -8.10 -19.79 18.07
N GLY A 209 -7.45 -19.41 19.15
CA GLY A 209 -8.16 -19.29 20.40
C GLY A 209 -9.23 -18.20 20.18
N ILE A 210 -10.50 -18.59 20.13
CA ILE A 210 -11.62 -17.64 20.10
C ILE A 210 -11.41 -16.69 21.27
N THR A 211 -10.98 -15.45 20.99
CA THR A 211 -10.93 -14.43 22.04
C THR A 211 -12.38 -14.18 22.46
N PRO A 212 -12.76 -14.56 23.69
CA PRO A 212 -14.14 -14.38 24.12
C PRO A 212 -14.57 -12.93 23.88
N LYS A 213 -15.78 -12.74 23.35
CA LYS A 213 -16.34 -11.40 23.00
C LYS A 213 -16.26 -10.36 24.11
N GLY A 214 -16.01 -10.78 25.36
CA GLY A 214 -15.92 -9.92 26.54
C GLY A 214 -14.53 -9.39 26.89
N LEU A 215 -13.45 -9.85 26.23
CA LEU A 215 -12.07 -9.44 26.54
C LEU A 215 -11.49 -8.42 25.57
N ARG A 216 -12.25 -7.94 24.58
CA ARG A 216 -11.81 -6.83 23.74
C ARG A 216 -11.93 -5.53 24.53
N GLU A 217 -10.81 -4.94 24.85
CA GLU A 217 -10.80 -3.58 25.40
C GLU A 217 -11.55 -2.62 24.47
N PRO A 218 -12.39 -1.73 25.03
CA PRO A 218 -13.09 -0.74 24.23
C PRO A 218 -12.05 0.12 23.50
N ARG A 219 -12.29 0.35 22.21
CA ARG A 219 -11.44 1.25 21.43
C ARG A 219 -11.52 2.65 22.00
N PRO A 220 -10.41 3.35 22.19
CA PRO A 220 -10.45 4.71 22.66
C PRO A 220 -11.18 5.58 21.64
N PRO A 221 -11.88 6.62 22.05
CA PRO A 221 -12.39 7.62 21.14
C PRO A 221 -11.22 8.23 20.34
N ILE A 222 -11.46 8.53 19.07
CA ILE A 222 -10.41 9.02 18.12
C ILE A 222 -9.65 10.21 18.71
N ARG A 223 -10.35 11.12 19.42
CA ARG A 223 -9.72 12.27 20.06
C ARG A 223 -8.60 11.91 21.05
N ASN A 224 -8.67 10.74 21.67
CA ASN A 224 -7.65 10.27 22.63
C ASN A 224 -6.44 9.63 21.93
N LEU A 225 -6.55 9.34 20.63
CA LEU A 225 -5.44 8.86 19.80
C LEU A 225 -4.65 10.01 19.18
N ILE A 226 -5.29 11.18 19.00
CA ILE A 226 -4.72 12.32 18.31
C ILE A 226 -3.91 13.16 19.31
N SER A 227 -2.63 12.81 19.50
CA SER A 227 -1.63 13.74 20.05
C SER A 227 -1.09 14.64 18.94
N GLY A 228 -0.39 15.74 19.31
CA GLY A 228 0.23 16.61 18.31
C GLY A 228 1.12 15.85 17.30
N PRO A 229 2.05 15.00 17.75
CA PRO A 229 2.88 14.18 16.84
C PRO A 229 2.06 13.21 15.96
N VAL A 230 1.02 12.57 16.51
CA VAL A 230 0.15 11.67 15.73
C VAL A 230 -0.64 12.46 14.68
N ALA A 231 -1.17 13.64 15.03
CA ALA A 231 -1.83 14.53 14.06
C ALA A 231 -0.90 14.92 12.92
N ALA A 232 0.36 15.24 13.23
CA ALA A 232 1.36 15.56 12.22
C ALA A 232 1.60 14.38 11.25
N PHE A 233 1.70 13.14 11.74
CA PHE A 233 1.80 11.97 10.87
C PHE A 233 0.55 11.76 10.01
N VAL A 234 -0.65 12.01 10.54
CA VAL A 234 -1.90 11.93 9.79
C VAL A 234 -1.93 12.95 8.63
N VAL A 235 -1.49 14.19 8.89
CA VAL A 235 -1.41 15.24 7.86
C VAL A 235 -0.36 14.92 6.80
N ILE A 236 0.84 14.48 7.20
CA ILE A 236 1.89 14.07 6.26
C ILE A 236 1.41 12.87 5.42
N ALA A 237 0.75 11.88 6.03
CA ALA A 237 0.18 10.76 5.31
C ALA A 237 -0.90 11.22 4.31
N ALA A 238 -1.79 12.13 4.72
CA ALA A 238 -2.83 12.64 3.84
C ALA A 238 -2.24 13.41 2.65
N THR A 239 -1.34 14.36 2.89
CA THR A 239 -0.77 15.20 1.82
C THR A 239 0.09 14.40 0.84
N SER A 240 0.90 13.46 1.34
CA SER A 240 1.73 12.60 0.49
C SER A 240 0.90 11.58 -0.29
N ASN A 241 -0.15 11.00 0.31
CA ASN A 241 -0.99 10.03 -0.38
C ASN A 241 -1.98 10.68 -1.36
N TYR A 242 -2.34 11.95 -1.20
CA TYR A 242 -3.00 12.71 -2.25
C TYR A 242 -2.14 12.73 -3.54
N ALA A 243 -0.86 13.04 -3.40
CA ALA A 243 0.08 13.01 -4.52
C ALA A 243 0.26 11.59 -5.11
N MET A 244 0.32 10.57 -4.24
CA MET A 244 0.42 9.17 -4.68
C MET A 244 -0.83 8.73 -5.46
N GLY A 245 -2.04 9.11 -5.03
CA GLY A 245 -3.28 8.86 -5.77
C GLY A 245 -3.32 9.57 -7.12
N ALA A 246 -2.83 10.82 -7.20
CA ALA A 246 -2.69 11.52 -8.46
C ALA A 246 -1.67 10.82 -9.39
N PHE A 247 -0.55 10.40 -8.86
CA PHE A 247 0.48 9.65 -9.57
C PHE A 247 -0.06 8.36 -10.18
N GLU A 248 -0.86 7.58 -9.46
CA GLU A 248 -1.40 6.30 -9.94
C GLU A 248 -2.12 6.42 -11.29
N VAL A 249 -2.88 7.50 -11.49
CA VAL A 249 -3.65 7.70 -12.72
C VAL A 249 -2.87 8.51 -13.75
N LEU A 250 -2.24 9.60 -13.31
CA LEU A 250 -1.63 10.55 -14.23
C LEU A 250 -0.29 10.10 -14.79
N TRP A 251 0.45 9.25 -14.06
CA TRP A 251 1.80 8.86 -14.45
C TRP A 251 1.86 8.29 -15.86
N SER A 252 1.06 7.26 -16.11
CA SER A 252 1.02 6.61 -17.42
C SER A 252 0.47 7.52 -18.52
N LEU A 253 -0.57 8.31 -18.21
CA LEU A 253 -1.16 9.26 -19.16
C LEU A 253 -0.17 10.36 -19.52
N TRP A 254 0.54 10.91 -18.54
CA TRP A 254 1.51 11.98 -18.76
C TRP A 254 2.70 11.49 -19.57
N LEU A 255 3.34 10.38 -19.17
CA LEU A 255 4.44 9.82 -19.92
C LEU A 255 4.05 9.45 -21.35
N HIS A 256 2.86 8.89 -21.54
CA HIS A 256 2.34 8.55 -22.86
C HIS A 256 2.12 9.79 -23.73
N SER A 257 1.59 10.87 -23.16
CA SER A 257 1.41 12.14 -23.85
C SER A 257 2.73 12.80 -24.27
N LEU A 258 3.84 12.48 -23.59
CA LEU A 258 5.20 12.92 -23.94
C LEU A 258 5.89 12.01 -24.98
N GLY A 259 5.16 11.00 -25.51
CA GLY A 259 5.70 10.04 -26.46
C GLY A 259 6.41 8.83 -25.82
N GLY A 260 6.28 8.65 -24.50
CA GLY A 260 6.79 7.47 -23.81
C GLY A 260 6.05 6.22 -24.24
N SER A 261 6.79 5.18 -24.66
CA SER A 261 6.21 3.89 -24.99
C SER A 261 5.69 3.18 -23.73
N LEU A 262 4.79 2.21 -23.91
CA LEU A 262 4.29 1.38 -22.80
C LEU A 262 5.44 0.64 -22.09
N ALA A 263 6.45 0.19 -22.82
CA ALA A 263 7.65 -0.41 -22.25
C ALA A 263 8.46 0.59 -21.41
N PHE A 264 8.56 1.85 -21.84
CA PHE A 264 9.21 2.91 -21.07
C PHE A 264 8.44 3.19 -19.76
N ILE A 265 7.12 3.29 -19.84
CA ILE A 265 6.27 3.47 -18.66
C ILE A 265 6.47 2.32 -17.66
N SER A 266 6.48 1.07 -18.15
CA SER A 266 6.79 -0.09 -17.30
C SER A 266 8.19 -0.01 -16.68
N ALA A 267 9.20 0.43 -17.44
CA ALA A 267 10.56 0.61 -16.94
C ALA A 267 10.64 1.62 -15.80
N THR A 268 9.85 2.70 -15.81
CA THR A 268 9.82 3.66 -14.72
C THR A 268 9.31 3.03 -13.41
N TRP A 269 8.29 2.17 -13.46
CA TRP A 269 7.80 1.44 -12.28
C TRP A 269 8.85 0.49 -11.72
N ILE A 270 9.63 -0.17 -12.58
CA ILE A 270 10.73 -1.04 -12.17
C ILE A 270 11.84 -0.22 -11.50
N VAL A 271 12.25 0.89 -12.14
CA VAL A 271 13.31 1.77 -11.63
C VAL A 271 12.96 2.34 -10.26
N PHE A 272 11.70 2.73 -10.04
CA PHE A 272 11.22 3.17 -8.73
C PHE A 272 11.25 2.04 -7.69
N SER A 273 10.82 0.84 -8.08
CA SER A 273 10.60 -0.26 -7.13
C SER A 273 11.89 -0.99 -6.75
N VAL A 274 12.88 -1.06 -7.63
CA VAL A 274 14.15 -1.79 -7.37
C VAL A 274 14.87 -1.28 -6.12
N PRO A 275 15.06 0.03 -5.89
CA PRO A 275 15.69 0.52 -4.66
C PRO A 275 14.92 0.15 -3.38
N MET A 276 13.61 -0.04 -3.48
CA MET A 276 12.78 -0.42 -2.32
C MET A 276 13.09 -1.84 -1.80
N LEU A 277 13.70 -2.70 -2.61
CA LEU A 277 14.23 -3.97 -2.12
C LEU A 277 15.34 -3.77 -1.09
N LEU A 278 15.99 -2.60 -1.08
CA LEU A 278 17.02 -2.22 -0.12
C LEU A 278 16.45 -1.57 1.17
N SER A 279 15.13 -1.56 1.35
CA SER A 279 14.48 -0.96 2.53
C SER A 279 14.97 -1.55 3.85
N PHE A 280 15.42 -2.81 3.86
CA PHE A 280 16.03 -3.42 5.04
C PHE A 280 17.34 -2.72 5.46
N VAL A 281 18.12 -2.22 4.50
CA VAL A 281 19.32 -1.39 4.76
C VAL A 281 18.88 -0.04 5.33
N GLY A 282 17.86 0.58 4.72
CA GLY A 282 17.26 1.83 5.20
C GLY A 282 16.76 1.70 6.65
N GLY A 283 16.12 0.57 7.00
CA GLY A 283 15.71 0.25 8.36
C GLY A 283 16.89 0.17 9.33
N ALA A 284 17.97 -0.54 8.96
CA ALA A 284 19.16 -0.65 9.79
C ALA A 284 19.87 0.71 10.01
N VAL A 285 19.86 1.58 8.99
CA VAL A 285 20.35 2.96 9.11
C VAL A 285 19.43 3.79 10.02
N ALA A 286 18.11 3.63 9.90
CA ALA A 286 17.14 4.33 10.73
C ALA A 286 17.24 3.92 12.22
N ASP A 287 17.60 2.67 12.52
CA ASP A 287 17.76 2.21 13.89
C ASP A 287 18.97 2.83 14.61
N ARG A 288 20.02 3.17 13.85
CA ARG A 288 21.26 3.76 14.38
C ARG A 288 21.32 5.27 14.21
N GLY A 289 20.51 5.83 13.32
CA GLY A 289 20.56 7.20 12.86
C GLY A 289 19.47 8.12 13.43
N ASN A 290 19.33 9.25 12.78
CA ASN A 290 18.26 10.21 13.07
C ASN A 290 17.02 9.87 12.22
N ARG A 291 16.05 9.15 12.81
CA ARG A 291 14.80 8.73 12.14
C ARG A 291 14.04 9.92 11.59
N PHE A 292 13.98 11.03 12.32
CA PHE A 292 13.33 12.26 11.87
C PHE A 292 13.99 12.81 10.61
N ALA A 293 15.33 12.96 10.60
CA ALA A 293 16.05 13.47 9.44
C ALA A 293 15.93 12.55 8.22
N LEU A 294 16.05 11.23 8.41
CA LEU A 294 15.86 10.24 7.33
C LEU A 294 14.46 10.29 6.74
N MET A 295 13.42 10.37 7.58
CA MET A 295 12.05 10.56 7.13
C MET A 295 11.91 11.86 6.35
N LEU A 296 12.32 12.98 6.93
CA LEU A 296 12.18 14.32 6.36
C LEU A 296 12.86 14.42 4.99
N THR A 297 14.11 13.99 4.88
CA THR A 297 14.88 14.05 3.62
C THR A 297 14.20 13.23 2.52
N GLY A 298 13.70 12.04 2.83
CA GLY A 298 13.03 11.22 1.82
C GLY A 298 11.72 11.83 1.34
N TYR A 299 10.91 12.37 2.24
CA TYR A 299 9.65 13.05 1.86
C TYR A 299 9.89 14.33 1.06
N VAL A 300 10.93 15.11 1.40
CA VAL A 300 11.34 16.30 0.61
C VAL A 300 11.77 15.88 -0.79
N VAL A 301 12.62 14.85 -0.91
CA VAL A 301 13.07 14.35 -2.22
C VAL A 301 11.87 13.89 -3.06
N ALA A 302 10.96 13.10 -2.49
CA ALA A 302 9.77 12.64 -3.20
C ALA A 302 8.87 13.81 -3.66
N ALA A 303 8.61 14.78 -2.80
CA ALA A 303 7.79 15.93 -3.14
C ALA A 303 8.43 16.80 -4.23
N CYS A 304 9.75 17.01 -4.18
CA CYS A 304 10.51 17.68 -5.23
C CYS A 304 10.48 16.89 -6.55
N ALA A 305 10.60 15.55 -6.48
CA ALA A 305 10.49 14.69 -7.65
C ALA A 305 9.13 14.88 -8.35
N TRP A 306 8.02 14.90 -7.60
CA TRP A 306 6.68 15.10 -8.18
C TRP A 306 6.52 16.49 -8.83
N ILE A 307 7.16 17.53 -8.29
CA ILE A 307 7.19 18.84 -8.94
C ILE A 307 7.94 18.77 -10.27
N VAL A 308 9.10 18.11 -10.29
CA VAL A 308 9.92 17.94 -11.52
C VAL A 308 9.15 17.14 -12.56
N TYR A 309 8.46 16.06 -12.19
CA TYR A 309 7.70 15.24 -13.13
C TYR A 309 6.62 16.02 -13.89
N GLY A 310 5.91 16.91 -13.22
CA GLY A 310 4.84 17.68 -13.89
C GLY A 310 5.36 18.83 -14.74
N THR A 311 6.62 19.22 -14.59
CA THR A 311 7.22 20.35 -15.33
C THR A 311 8.18 19.93 -16.43
N THR A 312 8.77 18.75 -16.35
CA THR A 312 9.75 18.27 -17.34
C THR A 312 9.08 17.56 -18.52
N HIS A 313 9.69 17.69 -19.70
CA HIS A 313 9.34 16.96 -20.92
C HIS A 313 10.46 15.98 -21.33
N ASN A 314 11.53 15.86 -20.54
CA ASN A 314 12.65 15.00 -20.84
C ASN A 314 12.43 13.63 -20.20
N LEU A 315 12.15 12.61 -21.01
CA LEU A 315 11.89 11.24 -20.56
C LEU A 315 13.06 10.63 -19.77
N TRP A 316 14.32 10.96 -20.11
CA TRP A 316 15.48 10.45 -19.39
C TRP A 316 15.61 11.05 -17.99
N LEU A 317 15.16 12.31 -17.80
CA LEU A 317 15.12 12.93 -16.50
C LEU A 317 14.08 12.23 -15.60
N PHE A 318 12.97 11.72 -16.15
CA PHE A 318 12.04 10.88 -15.39
C PHE A 318 12.72 9.66 -14.80
N ILE A 319 13.55 8.93 -15.59
CA ILE A 319 14.27 7.74 -15.08
C ILE A 319 15.21 8.14 -13.94
N ALA A 320 16.01 9.20 -14.10
CA ALA A 320 16.99 9.62 -13.09
C ALA A 320 16.30 10.04 -11.79
N VAL A 321 15.26 10.89 -11.88
CA VAL A 321 14.51 11.38 -10.72
C VAL A 321 13.74 10.24 -10.06
N ASN A 322 13.20 9.30 -10.84
CA ASN A 322 12.45 8.15 -10.37
C ASN A 322 13.34 7.16 -9.57
N ALA A 323 14.59 6.93 -10.03
CA ALA A 323 15.58 6.16 -9.28
C ALA A 323 15.93 6.83 -7.94
N LEU A 324 16.10 8.16 -7.95
CA LEU A 324 16.38 8.94 -6.74
C LEU A 324 15.20 8.90 -5.76
N GLU A 325 13.97 9.02 -6.27
CA GLU A 325 12.76 8.94 -5.47
C GLU A 325 12.60 7.55 -4.84
N GLY A 326 12.76 6.47 -5.62
CA GLY A 326 12.70 5.10 -5.13
C GLY A 326 13.75 4.84 -4.04
N LEU A 327 14.97 5.35 -4.21
CA LEU A 327 16.02 5.28 -3.20
C LEU A 327 15.63 6.06 -1.94
N ALA A 328 15.08 7.27 -2.08
CA ALA A 328 14.61 8.09 -0.97
C ALA A 328 13.51 7.39 -0.17
N PHE A 329 12.56 6.72 -0.83
CA PHE A 329 11.55 5.91 -0.15
C PHE A 329 12.14 4.71 0.58
N ALA A 330 13.19 4.09 0.06
CA ALA A 330 13.81 2.91 0.67
C ALA A 330 14.33 3.17 2.09
N TRP A 331 14.79 4.37 2.39
CA TRP A 331 15.22 4.72 3.77
C TRP A 331 14.14 5.48 4.57
N SER A 332 13.32 6.32 3.91
CA SER A 332 12.36 7.17 4.63
C SER A 332 11.15 6.40 5.15
N TYR A 333 10.67 5.40 4.40
CA TYR A 333 9.50 4.64 4.79
C TYR A 333 9.70 3.85 6.10
N PRO A 334 10.78 3.04 6.28
CA PRO A 334 11.03 2.38 7.56
C PRO A 334 11.32 3.38 8.69
N ALA A 335 12.00 4.50 8.41
CA ALA A 335 12.25 5.55 9.40
C ALA A 335 10.93 6.19 9.89
N LYS A 336 9.99 6.47 8.97
CA LYS A 336 8.64 6.97 9.29
C LYS A 336 7.89 5.99 10.19
N GLN A 337 7.84 4.72 9.82
CA GLN A 337 7.12 3.71 10.59
C GLN A 337 7.69 3.55 12.00
N ALA A 338 9.02 3.50 12.12
CA ALA A 338 9.68 3.40 13.41
C ALA A 338 9.42 4.64 14.29
N PHE A 339 9.39 5.84 13.70
CA PHE A 339 9.13 7.07 14.43
C PHE A 339 7.65 7.17 14.84
N LEU A 340 6.71 6.80 13.97
CA LEU A 340 5.28 6.74 14.30
C LEU A 340 5.02 5.81 15.49
N VAL A 341 5.63 4.62 15.51
CA VAL A 341 5.52 3.69 16.64
C VAL A 341 6.09 4.31 17.92
N GLN A 342 7.21 5.02 17.83
CA GLN A 342 7.88 5.62 18.98
C GLN A 342 7.05 6.74 19.64
N VAL A 343 6.29 7.52 18.86
CA VAL A 343 5.42 8.60 19.37
C VAL A 343 4.01 8.10 19.73
N SER A 344 3.69 6.86 19.41
CA SER A 344 2.39 6.27 19.65
C SER A 344 2.29 5.70 21.07
N PRO A 345 1.15 5.86 21.76
CA PRO A 345 0.93 5.18 23.04
C PRO A 345 1.09 3.66 22.86
N PRO A 346 1.91 2.96 23.67
CA PRO A 346 2.20 1.53 23.49
C PRO A 346 0.95 0.64 23.40
N ARG A 347 -0.09 1.00 24.15
CA ARG A 347 -1.38 0.31 24.18
C ARG A 347 -2.16 0.46 22.87
N TRP A 348 -1.94 1.53 22.09
CA TRP A 348 -2.77 1.95 20.97
C TRP A 348 -2.02 2.04 19.63
N ILE A 349 -0.81 1.49 19.52
CA ILE A 349 0.01 1.53 18.29
C ILE A 349 -0.81 1.11 17.06
N GLY A 350 -1.53 -0.02 17.15
CA GLY A 350 -2.35 -0.50 16.02
C GLY A 350 -3.50 0.44 15.65
N ALA A 351 -4.08 1.15 16.63
CA ALA A 351 -5.14 2.13 16.36
C ALA A 351 -4.59 3.40 15.71
N VAL A 352 -3.40 3.86 16.12
CA VAL A 352 -2.70 5.00 15.49
C VAL A 352 -2.29 4.67 14.05
N GLN A 353 -1.70 3.50 13.81
CA GLN A 353 -1.39 3.03 12.46
C GLN A 353 -2.64 2.89 11.58
N GLY A 354 -3.75 2.41 12.17
CA GLY A 354 -5.03 2.36 11.47
C GLY A 354 -5.58 3.74 11.10
N LEU A 355 -5.42 4.73 11.98
CA LEU A 355 -5.82 6.11 11.72
C LEU A 355 -4.99 6.73 10.61
N GLU A 356 -3.67 6.59 10.67
CA GLU A 356 -2.72 7.04 9.65
C GLU A 356 -3.02 6.39 8.30
N GLY A 357 -3.17 5.06 8.26
CA GLY A 357 -3.48 4.33 7.04
C GLY A 357 -4.84 4.68 6.44
N SER A 358 -5.87 4.93 7.28
CA SER A 358 -7.18 5.37 6.80
C SER A 358 -7.13 6.78 6.20
N SER A 359 -6.35 7.69 6.81
CA SER A 359 -6.14 9.03 6.26
C SER A 359 -5.40 8.99 4.92
N ALA A 360 -4.40 8.10 4.81
CA ALA A 360 -3.68 7.86 3.57
C ALA A 360 -4.59 7.37 2.44
N LEU A 361 -5.43 6.35 2.71
CA LEU A 361 -6.39 5.82 1.74
C LEU A 361 -7.43 6.86 1.30
N LEU A 362 -7.95 7.65 2.25
CA LEU A 362 -8.91 8.71 1.96
C LEU A 362 -8.28 9.80 1.09
N ALA A 363 -7.06 10.19 1.39
CA ALA A 363 -6.35 11.19 0.61
C ALA A 363 -5.96 10.67 -0.78
N ALA A 364 -5.55 9.41 -0.90
CA ALA A 364 -5.31 8.77 -2.20
C ALA A 364 -6.60 8.73 -3.05
N LEU A 365 -7.74 8.39 -2.44
CA LEU A 365 -9.05 8.46 -3.09
C LEU A 365 -9.31 9.87 -3.66
N VAL A 366 -9.12 10.90 -2.86
CA VAL A 366 -9.32 12.30 -3.30
C VAL A 366 -8.34 12.67 -4.42
N GLY A 367 -7.07 12.32 -4.27
CA GLY A 367 -6.04 12.55 -5.30
C GLY A 367 -6.37 11.86 -6.62
N THR A 368 -6.74 10.58 -6.55
CA THR A 368 -7.13 9.77 -7.71
C THR A 368 -8.38 10.33 -8.40
N LEU A 369 -9.37 10.79 -7.61
CA LEU A 369 -10.62 11.32 -8.14
C LEU A 369 -10.45 12.67 -8.85
N LEU A 370 -9.69 13.58 -8.22
CA LEU A 370 -9.57 14.97 -8.69
C LEU A 370 -8.49 15.16 -9.76
N SER A 371 -7.41 14.38 -9.70
CA SER A 371 -6.23 14.62 -10.53
C SER A 371 -6.47 14.53 -12.04
N PRO A 372 -7.32 13.64 -12.60
CA PRO A 372 -7.58 13.63 -14.03
C PRO A 372 -8.34 14.87 -14.53
N VAL A 373 -9.22 15.42 -13.69
CA VAL A 373 -9.91 16.69 -14.00
C VAL A 373 -8.90 17.84 -14.02
N LEU A 374 -8.06 17.92 -12.99
CA LEU A 374 -6.98 18.91 -12.91
C LEU A 374 -6.00 18.76 -14.08
N TYR A 375 -5.67 17.53 -14.46
CA TYR A 375 -4.82 17.26 -15.63
C TYR A 375 -5.44 17.81 -16.93
N GLY A 376 -6.76 17.71 -17.10
CA GLY A 376 -7.46 18.33 -18.22
C GLY A 376 -7.39 19.84 -18.25
N LEU A 377 -7.22 20.50 -17.11
CA LEU A 377 -7.17 21.97 -16.98
C LEU A 377 -5.74 22.52 -17.07
N ILE A 378 -4.78 21.86 -16.41
CA ILE A 378 -3.42 22.38 -16.20
C ILE A 378 -2.31 21.42 -16.66
N GLY A 379 -2.66 20.33 -17.36
CA GLY A 379 -1.70 19.36 -17.89
C GLY A 379 -0.83 18.73 -16.79
N GLY A 380 0.47 18.57 -17.05
CA GLY A 380 1.43 17.97 -16.11
C GLY A 380 1.53 18.67 -14.76
N TRP A 381 1.17 19.96 -14.68
CA TRP A 381 1.13 20.71 -13.42
C TRP A 381 0.20 20.08 -12.36
N ALA A 382 -0.75 19.25 -12.78
CA ALA A 382 -1.57 18.48 -11.85
C ALA A 382 -0.75 17.50 -10.99
N ILE A 383 0.35 16.94 -11.53
CA ILE A 383 1.31 16.11 -10.78
C ILE A 383 2.14 16.98 -9.84
N SER A 384 2.63 18.14 -10.35
CA SER A 384 3.41 19.08 -9.54
C SER A 384 2.61 19.61 -8.35
N LEU A 385 1.31 19.83 -8.50
CA LEU A 385 0.42 20.25 -7.42
C LEU A 385 0.44 19.24 -6.26
N GLY A 386 0.49 17.94 -6.54
CA GLY A 386 0.66 16.90 -5.52
C GLY A 386 1.95 17.08 -4.72
N GLY A 387 3.06 17.37 -5.40
CA GLY A 387 4.35 17.66 -4.76
C GLY A 387 4.31 18.93 -3.89
N VAL A 388 3.66 19.99 -4.38
CA VAL A 388 3.49 21.23 -3.60
C VAL A 388 2.65 20.99 -2.34
N ILE A 389 1.52 20.26 -2.45
CA ILE A 389 0.68 19.90 -1.30
C ILE A 389 1.47 19.09 -0.28
N ALA A 390 2.28 18.12 -0.73
CA ALA A 390 3.13 17.32 0.14
C ALA A 390 4.20 18.17 0.86
N LEU A 391 4.84 19.10 0.16
CA LEU A 391 5.81 20.02 0.77
C LEU A 391 5.17 20.95 1.80
N ILE A 392 3.98 21.48 1.52
CA ILE A 392 3.25 22.35 2.46
C ILE A 392 2.90 21.54 3.72
N GLY A 393 2.33 20.33 3.57
CA GLY A 393 2.03 19.48 4.71
C GLY A 393 3.27 19.16 5.54
N LEU A 394 4.38 18.85 4.88
CA LEU A 394 5.65 18.59 5.55
C LEU A 394 6.21 19.84 6.26
N ALA A 395 6.18 21.01 5.62
CA ALA A 395 6.66 22.26 6.20
C ALA A 395 5.86 22.68 7.45
N VAL A 396 4.55 22.45 7.45
CA VAL A 396 3.68 22.73 8.61
C VAL A 396 3.97 21.79 9.76
N GLU A 397 4.17 20.49 9.49
CA GLU A 397 4.23 19.45 10.52
C GLU A 397 5.67 19.10 10.95
N ALA A 398 6.69 19.40 10.16
CA ALA A 398 8.08 19.14 10.51
C ALA A 398 8.51 19.78 11.84
N PRO A 399 8.11 21.03 12.18
CA PRO A 399 8.45 21.64 13.48
C PRO A 399 7.85 20.89 14.66
N VAL A 400 6.63 20.34 14.54
CA VAL A 400 5.96 19.56 15.58
C VAL A 400 6.74 18.27 15.82
N LEU A 401 7.06 17.55 14.76
CA LEU A 401 7.80 16.29 14.81
C LEU A 401 9.28 16.51 15.25
N HIS A 402 9.88 17.63 14.89
CA HIS A 402 11.23 17.97 15.32
C HIS A 402 11.30 18.20 16.84
N ARG A 403 10.36 18.95 17.40
CA ARG A 403 10.26 19.17 18.86
C ARG A 403 10.07 17.86 19.60
N GLU A 404 9.20 16.98 19.10
CA GLU A 404 8.98 15.67 19.72
C GLU A 404 10.23 14.78 19.62
N TRP A 405 10.92 14.80 18.48
CA TRP A 405 12.20 14.09 18.31
C TRP A 405 13.26 14.57 19.30
N GLN A 406 13.37 15.89 19.52
CA GLN A 406 14.29 16.46 20.53
C GLN A 406 13.88 16.03 21.94
N ARG A 407 12.58 16.03 22.26
CA ARG A 407 12.05 15.60 23.54
C ARG A 407 12.40 14.15 23.87
N ILE A 408 12.23 13.26 22.91
CA ILE A 408 12.54 11.83 23.08
C ILE A 408 14.04 11.59 23.31
N ARG A 409 14.90 12.45 22.74
CA ARG A 409 16.38 12.35 22.85
C ARG A 409 16.96 13.11 24.03
N ALA A 410 16.20 13.90 24.76
CA ALA A 410 16.69 14.67 25.89
C ALA A 410 17.19 13.72 27.00
N PRO A 411 18.36 13.99 27.61
CA PRO A 411 18.85 13.22 28.74
C PRO A 411 17.84 13.29 29.90
N GLY A 412 17.35 12.14 30.37
CA GLY A 412 16.35 12.06 31.45
C GLY A 412 14.89 11.97 30.97
N ALA A 413 14.63 11.82 29.67
CA ALA A 413 13.28 11.53 29.22
C ALA A 413 12.84 10.17 29.78
N PRO A 414 11.67 10.08 30.50
CA PRO A 414 11.20 8.82 31.03
C PRO A 414 10.87 7.88 29.87
N ALA A 415 11.45 6.69 29.90
CA ALA A 415 11.09 5.64 28.99
C ALA A 415 9.63 5.24 29.26
N GLY A 416 8.68 5.83 28.49
CA GLY A 416 7.32 5.31 28.44
C GLY A 416 6.41 5.57 29.64
N GLU A 417 6.52 6.68 30.36
CA GLU A 417 5.49 7.06 31.32
C GLU A 417 4.28 7.65 30.59
N SER A 418 3.18 6.91 30.66
CA SER A 418 1.83 7.34 30.32
C SER A 418 1.49 8.63 31.07
N GLN A 419 0.99 9.65 30.34
CA GLN A 419 0.39 10.82 30.98
C GLN A 419 -0.69 10.35 31.97
N PRO A 420 -0.76 10.99 33.18
CA PRO A 420 -1.80 10.66 34.13
C PRO A 420 -3.19 10.95 33.55
N GLU A 421 -4.10 10.06 33.82
CA GLU A 421 -5.54 10.23 33.58
C GLU A 421 -6.03 11.49 34.28
N THR A 422 -6.43 12.51 33.52
CA THR A 422 -7.32 13.58 33.98
C THR A 422 -8.57 13.62 33.13
#